data_a9d05bed6202ca42253b1385e23d988b
#
_entry.id   a9d05bed6202ca42253b1385e23d988b
#
_cell.length_a   1.000
_cell.length_b   1.000
_cell.length_c   1.000
_cell.angle_alpha   90.00
_cell.angle_beta   90.00
_cell.angle_gamma   90.00
#
_symmetry.space_group_name_H-M   'P 1'
#
loop_
_entity.id
_entity.type
_entity.pdbx_description
1 polymer ?
#
loop_
_entity_poly.entity_id
_entity_poly.type
_entity_poly.pdbx_seq_one_letter_code
_entity_poly.pdbx_strand_id
1 'polypeptide(L)'
;MEALSEQEIHQLAMDVVGRDLKDKSFEFLTVNSKPKKNPQFVCLKDKKLHFIVVNAILYPKNPVVFDTTLMNQVKEHGDKFKARTYYAGVGFAHAQDYQKPLSKNAPYVVNYDGLQEII
;
A
#
# COMPACT_ATOMS: atom_id res chain seq x y z
N MET A 1 18.41 -6.89 18.15
CA MET A 1 16.99 -6.58 17.94
C MET A 1 16.40 -7.51 16.91
N GLU A 2 15.17 -7.91 17.14
CA GLU A 2 14.48 -8.81 16.23
C GLU A 2 13.99 -8.07 14.99
N ALA A 3 14.27 -8.62 13.80
CA ALA A 3 13.79 -8.04 12.55
C ALA A 3 12.28 -8.21 12.39
N LEU A 4 11.64 -7.26 11.75
CA LEU A 4 10.22 -7.36 11.42
C LEU A 4 10.00 -8.39 10.32
N SER A 5 8.91 -9.14 10.42
CA SER A 5 8.48 -10.05 9.36
C SER A 5 7.91 -9.29 8.18
N GLU A 6 7.76 -9.99 7.04
CA GLU A 6 7.10 -9.42 5.86
C GLU A 6 5.67 -8.96 6.20
N GLN A 7 4.92 -9.76 6.96
CA GLN A 7 3.56 -9.40 7.38
C GLN A 7 3.55 -8.16 8.27
N GLU A 8 4.49 -8.05 9.20
CA GLU A 8 4.60 -6.89 10.08
C GLU A 8 4.91 -5.62 9.30
N ILE A 9 5.82 -5.68 8.34
CA ILE A 9 6.15 -4.54 7.48
C ILE A 9 4.96 -4.17 6.60
N HIS A 10 4.28 -5.16 6.05
CA HIS A 10 3.08 -4.91 5.26
C HIS A 10 1.99 -4.22 6.10
N GLN A 11 1.84 -4.60 7.36
CA GLN A 11 0.87 -3.95 8.25
C GLN A 11 1.21 -2.48 8.47
N LEU A 12 2.49 -2.13 8.57
CA LEU A 12 2.90 -0.72 8.64
C LEU A 12 2.45 0.04 7.39
N ALA A 13 2.60 -0.56 6.21
CA ALA A 13 2.15 0.05 4.96
C ALA A 13 0.63 0.20 4.93
N MET A 14 -0.11 -0.82 5.39
CA MET A 14 -1.56 -0.76 5.48
C MET A 14 -2.02 0.39 6.39
N ASP A 15 -1.33 0.60 7.51
CA ASP A 15 -1.67 1.67 8.45
C ASP A 15 -1.45 3.06 7.82
N VAL A 16 -0.36 3.24 7.09
CA VAL A 16 -0.05 4.49 6.40
C VAL A 16 -1.13 4.79 5.34
N VAL A 17 -1.42 3.83 4.49
CA VAL A 17 -2.40 4.01 3.40
C VAL A 17 -3.81 4.14 3.95
N GLY A 18 -4.17 3.33 4.94
CA GLY A 18 -5.49 3.40 5.57
C GLY A 18 -5.76 4.77 6.19
N ARG A 19 -4.77 5.36 6.82
CA ARG A 19 -4.87 6.71 7.39
C ARG A 19 -5.08 7.76 6.30
N ASP A 20 -4.32 7.65 5.19
CA ASP A 20 -4.46 8.54 4.04
C ASP A 20 -5.87 8.45 3.44
N LEU A 21 -6.38 7.24 3.25
CA LEU A 21 -7.73 7.01 2.72
C LEU A 21 -8.80 7.60 3.64
N LYS A 22 -8.64 7.40 4.95
CA LYS A 22 -9.57 7.97 5.93
C LYS A 22 -9.56 9.49 5.90
N ASP A 23 -8.39 10.09 5.83
CA ASP A 23 -8.24 11.54 5.76
C ASP A 23 -8.86 12.13 4.48
N LYS A 24 -8.91 11.35 3.41
CA LYS A 24 -9.54 11.73 2.13
C LYS A 24 -11.01 11.35 2.05
N SER A 25 -11.62 10.91 3.13
CA SER A 25 -13.04 10.57 3.24
C SER A 25 -13.47 9.35 2.42
N PHE A 26 -12.55 8.40 2.19
CA PHE A 26 -12.93 7.10 1.65
C PHE A 26 -13.62 6.26 2.72
N GLU A 27 -14.72 5.61 2.34
CA GLU A 27 -15.41 4.66 3.21
C GLU A 27 -14.87 3.26 2.92
N PHE A 28 -14.42 2.56 3.96
CA PHE A 28 -13.90 1.19 3.81
C PHE A 28 -15.05 0.19 3.70
N LEU A 29 -15.09 -0.55 2.58
CA LEU A 29 -16.04 -1.63 2.40
C LEU A 29 -15.41 -2.98 2.72
N THR A 30 -14.16 -3.19 2.28
CA THR A 30 -13.41 -4.42 2.52
C THR A 30 -11.95 -4.06 2.77
N VAL A 31 -11.36 -4.71 3.76
CA VAL A 31 -9.92 -4.56 4.07
C VAL A 31 -9.31 -5.95 4.15
N ASN A 32 -8.26 -6.19 3.37
CA ASN A 32 -7.47 -7.41 3.45
C ASN A 32 -6.01 -7.04 3.69
N SER A 33 -5.50 -7.31 4.89
CA SER A 33 -4.17 -6.88 5.29
C SER A 33 -3.07 -7.86 4.92
N LYS A 34 -3.35 -8.86 4.08
CA LYS A 34 -2.33 -9.83 3.65
C LYS A 34 -1.62 -9.34 2.40
N PRO A 35 -0.26 -9.46 2.35
CA PRO A 35 0.49 -9.15 1.13
C PRO A 35 -0.01 -10.01 -0.04
N LYS A 36 0.01 -9.43 -1.24
CA LYS A 36 -0.35 -10.12 -2.49
C LYS A 36 -1.82 -10.57 -2.58
N LYS A 37 -2.65 -10.24 -1.62
CA LYS A 37 -4.11 -10.46 -1.68
C LYS A 37 -4.77 -9.17 -2.18
N ASN A 38 -4.59 -8.89 -3.46
CA ASN A 38 -5.00 -7.64 -4.11
C ASN A 38 -6.46 -7.67 -4.54
N PRO A 39 -7.18 -6.55 -4.38
CA PRO A 39 -6.74 -5.32 -3.71
C PRO A 39 -6.83 -5.43 -2.19
N GLN A 40 -5.98 -4.71 -1.48
CA GLN A 40 -6.02 -4.70 -0.02
C GLN A 40 -7.17 -3.86 0.52
N PHE A 41 -7.54 -2.79 -0.17
CA PHE A 41 -8.70 -1.98 0.19
C PHE A 41 -9.69 -1.93 -0.95
N VAL A 42 -10.98 -2.09 -0.61
CA VAL A 42 -12.08 -1.71 -1.48
C VAL A 42 -12.85 -0.62 -0.75
N CYS A 43 -12.95 0.54 -1.36
CA CYS A 43 -13.53 1.73 -0.74
C CYS A 43 -14.65 2.30 -1.60
N LEU A 44 -15.52 3.08 -0.94
CA LEU A 44 -16.56 3.86 -1.59
C LEU A 44 -16.28 5.34 -1.36
N LYS A 45 -16.35 6.13 -2.41
CA LYS A 45 -16.28 7.58 -2.34
C LYS A 45 -16.98 8.17 -3.56
N ASP A 46 -17.81 9.18 -3.32
CA ASP A 46 -18.57 9.86 -4.38
C ASP A 46 -19.38 8.88 -5.25
N LYS A 47 -19.96 7.87 -4.60
CA LYS A 47 -20.78 6.82 -5.23
C LYS A 47 -20.00 5.91 -6.18
N LYS A 48 -18.66 5.91 -6.11
CA LYS A 48 -17.78 5.06 -6.92
C LYS A 48 -16.98 4.13 -6.05
N LEU A 49 -16.74 2.93 -6.59
CA LEU A 49 -15.82 1.98 -5.96
C LEU A 49 -14.37 2.32 -6.31
N HIS A 50 -13.48 2.07 -5.37
CA HIS A 50 -12.05 2.30 -5.51
C HIS A 50 -11.32 1.07 -4.99
N PHE A 51 -10.47 0.49 -5.84
CA PHE A 51 -9.63 -0.65 -5.48
C PHE A 51 -8.22 -0.14 -5.27
N ILE A 52 -7.64 -0.41 -4.11
CA ILE A 52 -6.29 0.06 -3.77
C ILE A 52 -5.40 -1.13 -3.46
N VAL A 53 -4.29 -1.24 -4.20
CA VAL A 53 -3.23 -2.21 -3.95
C VAL A 53 -2.16 -1.54 -3.10
N VAL A 54 -1.81 -2.17 -1.97
CA VAL A 54 -0.81 -1.66 -1.05
C VAL A 54 0.41 -2.57 -1.07
N ASN A 55 1.58 -1.99 -1.25
CA ASN A 55 2.85 -2.71 -1.14
C ASN A 55 3.81 -1.96 -0.23
N ALA A 56 4.48 -2.70 0.66
CA ALA A 56 5.59 -2.19 1.42
C ALA A 56 6.88 -2.40 0.61
N ILE A 57 7.66 -1.36 0.44
CA ILE A 57 8.88 -1.35 -0.37
C ILE A 57 10.04 -0.97 0.53
N LEU A 58 11.06 -1.81 0.54
CA LEU A 58 12.24 -1.58 1.38
C LEU A 58 13.32 -0.82 0.60
N TYR A 59 13.98 0.13 1.29
CA TYR A 59 15.15 0.82 0.76
C TYR A 59 16.18 -0.19 0.24
N PRO A 60 16.82 0.02 -0.92
CA PRO A 60 16.80 1.23 -1.76
C PRO A 60 15.80 1.19 -2.92
N LYS A 61 14.86 0.27 -2.95
CA LYS A 61 13.87 0.20 -4.02
C LYS A 61 12.95 1.42 -3.99
N ASN A 62 12.53 1.85 -5.19
CA ASN A 62 11.68 3.03 -5.33
C ASN A 62 10.21 2.66 -5.09
N PRO A 63 9.54 3.23 -4.07
CA PRO A 63 8.16 2.86 -3.76
C PRO A 63 7.14 3.27 -4.82
N VAL A 64 7.45 4.22 -5.71
CA VAL A 64 6.50 4.64 -6.76
C VAL A 64 6.51 3.72 -7.98
N VAL A 65 7.47 2.80 -8.08
CA VAL A 65 7.55 1.83 -9.19
C VAL A 65 6.70 0.61 -8.84
N PHE A 66 5.85 0.20 -9.76
CA PHE A 66 4.96 -0.94 -9.54
C PHE A 66 5.05 -1.93 -10.71
N ASP A 67 4.58 -3.15 -10.47
CA ASP A 67 4.45 -4.18 -11.49
C ASP A 67 3.27 -3.83 -12.40
N THR A 68 3.57 -3.39 -13.60
CA THR A 68 2.57 -2.94 -14.57
C THR A 68 1.62 -4.07 -14.97
N THR A 69 2.14 -5.28 -15.17
CA THR A 69 1.32 -6.44 -15.53
C THR A 69 0.31 -6.75 -14.43
N LEU A 70 0.77 -6.79 -13.18
CA LEU A 70 -0.10 -7.03 -12.03
C LEU A 70 -1.17 -5.95 -11.91
N MET A 71 -0.76 -4.67 -12.00
CA MET A 71 -1.71 -3.57 -11.83
C MET A 71 -2.73 -3.51 -12.96
N ASN A 72 -2.34 -3.88 -14.20
CA ASN A 72 -3.29 -3.99 -15.29
C ASN A 72 -4.32 -5.09 -15.05
N GLN A 73 -3.92 -6.22 -14.47
CA GLN A 73 -4.85 -7.29 -14.09
C GLN A 73 -5.85 -6.84 -13.03
N VAL A 74 -5.36 -6.12 -12.01
CA VAL A 74 -6.25 -5.57 -10.97
C VAL A 74 -7.21 -4.56 -11.57
N LYS A 75 -6.73 -3.70 -12.47
CA LYS A 75 -7.56 -2.72 -13.16
C LYS A 75 -8.65 -3.39 -14.01
N GLU A 76 -8.31 -4.43 -14.76
CA GLU A 76 -9.30 -5.17 -15.54
C GLU A 76 -10.41 -5.74 -14.67
N HIS A 77 -10.03 -6.27 -13.50
CA HIS A 77 -11.00 -6.77 -12.53
C HIS A 77 -11.86 -5.62 -11.98
N GLY A 78 -11.24 -4.51 -11.62
CA GLY A 78 -11.94 -3.32 -11.14
C GLY A 78 -12.91 -2.73 -12.16
N ASP A 79 -12.52 -2.72 -13.42
CA ASP A 79 -13.36 -2.19 -14.51
C ASP A 79 -14.69 -2.92 -14.64
N LYS A 80 -14.73 -4.22 -14.30
CA LYS A 80 -15.97 -5.00 -14.27
C LYS A 80 -16.98 -4.48 -13.25
N PHE A 81 -16.50 -3.79 -12.22
CA PHE A 81 -17.32 -3.16 -11.18
C PHE A 81 -17.40 -1.65 -11.35
N LYS A 82 -16.90 -1.11 -12.44
CA LYS A 82 -16.78 0.34 -12.70
C LYS A 82 -15.97 1.04 -11.59
N ALA A 83 -15.00 0.32 -11.02
CA ALA A 83 -14.14 0.85 -9.97
C ALA A 83 -12.93 1.56 -10.58
N ARG A 84 -12.42 2.55 -9.84
CA ARG A 84 -11.10 3.11 -10.11
C ARG A 84 -10.05 2.26 -9.38
N THR A 85 -8.89 2.09 -9.98
CA THR A 85 -7.82 1.27 -9.43
C THR A 85 -6.60 2.13 -9.14
N TYR A 86 -6.00 1.91 -7.96
CA TYR A 86 -4.85 2.68 -7.48
C TYR A 86 -3.76 1.77 -6.97
N TYR A 87 -2.53 2.22 -7.12
CA TYR A 87 -1.37 1.63 -6.48
C TYR A 87 -0.88 2.55 -5.35
N ALA A 88 -0.59 1.98 -4.19
CA ALA A 88 -0.06 2.69 -3.04
C ALA A 88 1.20 1.97 -2.56
N GLY A 89 2.36 2.43 -3.02
CA GLY A 89 3.65 1.93 -2.58
C GLY A 89 4.16 2.76 -1.41
N VAL A 90 4.51 2.10 -0.30
CA VAL A 90 5.03 2.77 0.89
C VAL A 90 6.46 2.30 1.13
N GLY A 91 7.40 3.22 1.06
CA GLY A 91 8.82 2.94 1.27
C GLY A 91 9.20 3.03 2.74
N PHE A 92 10.07 2.11 3.18
CA PHE A 92 10.57 2.07 4.56
C PHE A 92 12.09 1.91 4.56
N ALA A 93 12.72 2.54 5.53
CA ALA A 93 14.14 2.33 5.83
C ALA A 93 14.38 2.47 7.34
N HIS A 94 15.38 1.73 7.84
CA HIS A 94 15.81 1.88 9.24
C HIS A 94 16.36 3.30 9.43
N ALA A 95 15.87 4.03 10.42
CA ALA A 95 16.21 5.46 10.56
C ALA A 95 17.68 5.72 10.93
N GLN A 96 18.31 4.77 11.63
CA GLN A 96 19.70 4.91 12.05
C GLN A 96 20.71 4.44 11.01
N ASP A 97 20.31 3.47 10.16
CA ASP A 97 21.16 2.93 9.10
C ASP A 97 20.24 2.33 8.03
N TYR A 98 20.15 2.99 6.89
CA TYR A 98 19.25 2.56 5.79
C TYR A 98 19.55 1.17 5.26
N GLN A 99 20.77 0.66 5.48
CA GLN A 99 21.15 -0.69 5.05
C GLN A 99 20.71 -1.78 6.02
N LYS A 100 20.34 -1.43 7.25
CA LYS A 100 19.87 -2.41 8.22
C LYS A 100 18.42 -2.79 7.95
N PRO A 101 18.02 -4.04 8.26
CA PRO A 101 16.62 -4.43 8.20
C PRO A 101 15.80 -3.67 9.26
N LEU A 102 14.52 -3.47 8.96
CA LEU A 102 13.59 -2.93 9.94
C LEU A 102 13.50 -3.86 11.14
N SER A 103 13.51 -3.30 12.33
CA SER A 103 13.56 -4.06 13.58
C SER A 103 12.50 -3.60 14.55
N LYS A 104 12.06 -4.50 15.43
CA LYS A 104 11.10 -4.17 16.48
C LYS A 104 11.67 -3.11 17.41
N ASN A 105 10.83 -2.13 17.74
CA ASN A 105 11.17 -1.02 18.65
C ASN A 105 12.30 -0.11 18.14
N ALA A 106 12.68 -0.24 16.88
CA ALA A 106 13.66 0.66 16.26
C ALA A 106 12.95 1.69 15.40
N PRO A 107 13.42 2.96 15.38
CA PRO A 107 12.80 3.98 14.53
C PRO A 107 13.02 3.67 13.06
N TYR A 108 12.05 4.06 12.24
CA TYR A 108 12.12 3.92 10.79
C TYR A 108 11.61 5.19 10.10
N VAL A 109 12.02 5.36 8.84
CA VAL A 109 11.52 6.45 8.00
C VAL A 109 10.55 5.91 6.98
N VAL A 110 9.58 6.73 6.60
CA VAL A 110 8.52 6.39 5.65
C VAL A 110 8.62 7.30 4.43
N ASN A 111 8.51 6.72 3.24
CA ASN A 111 8.43 7.44 1.99
C ASN A 111 7.15 7.04 1.26
N TYR A 112 6.15 7.91 1.26
CA TYR A 112 4.85 7.65 0.66
C TYR A 112 4.36 8.90 -0.08
N ASP A 113 4.16 8.78 -1.38
CA ASP A 113 3.76 9.88 -2.25
C ASP A 113 2.26 9.93 -2.55
N GLY A 114 1.47 9.13 -1.86
CA GLY A 114 0.04 9.07 -2.08
C GLY A 114 -0.38 8.01 -3.08
N LEU A 115 -1.65 8.04 -3.46
CA LEU A 115 -2.23 7.07 -4.38
C LEU A 115 -1.84 7.39 -5.82
N GLN A 116 -1.50 6.35 -6.58
CA GLN A 116 -1.28 6.46 -8.02
C GLN A 116 -2.44 5.79 -8.74
N GLU A 117 -3.22 6.54 -9.49
CA GLU A 117 -4.32 5.96 -10.25
C GLU A 117 -3.79 5.24 -11.48
N ILE A 118 -4.29 4.03 -11.71
CA ILE A 118 -3.96 3.21 -12.87
C ILE A 118 -5.00 3.50 -13.95
N ILE A 119 -4.53 4.11 -15.02
CA ILE A 119 -5.40 4.58 -16.12
C ILE A 119 -5.25 3.70 -17.36
#